data_9b790b8babac25ebae9021af49166790
#
_entry.id   9b790b8babac25ebae9021af49166790
#
_cell.length_a   1.000
_cell.length_b   1.000
_cell.length_c   1.000
_cell.angle_alpha   90.00
_cell.angle_beta   90.00
_cell.angle_gamma   90.00
#
_symmetry.space_group_name_H-M   'P 1'
#
loop_
_entity.id
_entity.type
_entity.pdbx_description
1 polymer ?
#
loop_
_entity_poly.entity_id
_entity_poly.type
_entity_poly.pdbx_seq_one_letter_code
_entity_poly.pdbx_strand_id
1 'polypeptide(L)'
;MTEGSGYSAPMDSDSSEVSPVLELRISLRGVSPPVWRRLLIPEQITIAQLHHVMQFAMGWNDEHLHRFIIRGWRYGGHRDGAFQFFDGPDTLNLAAFGLHEHERFAYLYDFTSWWLHDVRVERRTCHQRSGPLPRCVAGSGRCPPEDAGGPKRYMNALEVHGEHEFLEWIETLREGQIDVGDLRVEADEWLIWLDRRFDRRAANERLRTLAR
;
A
#
# COMPACT_ATOMS: atom_id res chain seq x y z
N MET A 1 46.65 -20.60 -52.37
CA MET A 1 45.51 -19.71 -52.35
C MET A 1 44.39 -20.46 -51.65
N THR A 2 44.23 -20.26 -50.38
CA THR A 2 43.12 -20.82 -49.58
C THR A 2 42.72 -19.77 -48.59
N GLU A 3 41.58 -19.15 -48.88
CA GLU A 3 40.93 -18.16 -48.02
C GLU A 3 40.31 -18.86 -46.80
N GLY A 4 40.75 -18.46 -45.62
CA GLY A 4 40.14 -18.87 -44.35
C GLY A 4 38.98 -17.93 -43.99
N SER A 5 37.74 -18.40 -44.19
CA SER A 5 36.54 -17.72 -43.68
C SER A 5 36.48 -17.85 -42.16
N GLY A 6 36.74 -16.72 -41.49
CA GLY A 6 36.53 -16.57 -40.07
C GLY A 6 35.03 -16.34 -39.75
N TYR A 7 34.38 -17.40 -39.25
CA TYR A 7 33.04 -17.29 -38.71
C TYR A 7 33.13 -16.73 -37.28
N SER A 8 32.83 -15.46 -37.10
CA SER A 8 32.59 -14.87 -35.78
C SER A 8 31.20 -15.27 -35.31
N ALA A 9 31.16 -16.09 -34.27
CA ALA A 9 29.92 -16.37 -33.55
C ALA A 9 29.38 -15.06 -32.94
N PRO A 10 28.06 -14.84 -32.95
CA PRO A 10 27.48 -13.73 -32.20
C PRO A 10 27.68 -14.01 -30.71
N MET A 11 28.30 -13.07 -30.02
CA MET A 11 28.30 -13.03 -28.57
C MET A 11 26.86 -12.76 -28.11
N ASP A 12 26.19 -13.79 -27.61
CA ASP A 12 24.98 -13.69 -26.84
C ASP A 12 25.29 -12.83 -25.61
N SER A 13 24.95 -11.54 -25.70
CA SER A 13 24.89 -10.66 -24.56
C SER A 13 23.61 -10.99 -23.76
N ASP A 14 23.66 -12.08 -23.01
CA ASP A 14 22.72 -12.28 -21.89
C ASP A 14 23.10 -11.30 -20.76
N SER A 15 22.90 -10.02 -21.04
CA SER A 15 22.80 -9.00 -20.01
C SER A 15 21.44 -9.16 -19.36
N SER A 16 21.35 -10.02 -18.36
CA SER A 16 20.24 -9.98 -17.41
C SER A 16 20.14 -8.53 -16.91
N GLU A 17 19.20 -7.78 -17.46
CA GLU A 17 18.95 -6.38 -17.09
C GLU A 17 18.61 -6.35 -15.60
N VAL A 18 19.57 -5.90 -14.83
CA VAL A 18 19.44 -5.73 -13.40
C VAL A 18 18.55 -4.50 -13.17
N SER A 19 17.28 -4.73 -12.97
CA SER A 19 16.33 -3.63 -12.77
C SER A 19 16.46 -3.03 -11.38
N PRO A 20 16.61 -1.69 -11.25
CA PRO A 20 16.63 -1.02 -9.97
C PRO A 20 15.32 -1.22 -9.21
N VAL A 21 15.45 -1.46 -7.89
CA VAL A 21 14.35 -1.68 -6.98
C VAL A 21 14.45 -0.72 -5.81
N LEU A 22 13.35 -0.08 -5.46
CA LEU A 22 13.20 0.73 -4.27
C LEU A 22 12.59 -0.09 -3.14
N GLU A 23 13.19 -0.04 -1.97
CA GLU A 23 12.60 -0.47 -0.71
C GLU A 23 11.91 0.73 -0.08
N LEU A 24 10.58 0.73 -0.12
CA LEU A 24 9.76 1.82 0.40
C LEU A 24 9.11 1.40 1.72
N ARG A 25 9.26 2.25 2.75
CA ARG A 25 8.44 2.17 3.95
C ARG A 25 7.28 3.15 3.85
N ILE A 26 6.07 2.64 3.94
CA ILE A 26 4.82 3.38 3.91
C ILE A 26 4.23 3.33 5.32
N SER A 27 3.93 4.48 5.91
CA SER A 27 3.35 4.58 7.25
C SER A 27 2.12 5.46 7.23
N LEU A 28 1.00 4.93 7.72
CA LEU A 28 -0.26 5.67 7.85
C LEU A 28 -0.17 6.63 9.03
N ARG A 29 -0.45 7.92 8.80
CA ARG A 29 -0.43 8.95 9.85
C ARG A 29 -1.68 8.92 10.72
N GLY A 30 -1.50 9.28 11.99
CA GLY A 30 -2.61 9.52 12.93
C GLY A 30 -3.29 8.25 13.42
N VAL A 31 -2.70 7.07 13.19
CA VAL A 31 -3.21 5.78 13.68
C VAL A 31 -2.21 5.17 14.66
N SER A 32 -2.71 4.70 15.79
CA SER A 32 -1.95 4.02 16.85
C SER A 32 -2.64 2.71 17.26
N PRO A 33 -1.91 1.59 17.44
CA PRO A 33 -0.48 1.40 17.11
C PRO A 33 -0.18 1.65 15.62
N PRO A 34 1.09 1.91 15.24
CA PRO A 34 1.43 2.29 13.87
C PRO A 34 1.05 1.23 12.85
N VAL A 35 0.36 1.66 11.80
CA VAL A 35 0.09 0.87 10.59
C VAL A 35 1.13 1.22 9.53
N TRP A 36 1.89 0.22 9.10
CA TRP A 36 2.93 0.45 8.11
C TRP A 36 3.22 -0.80 7.26
N ARG A 37 3.78 -0.57 6.07
CA ARG A 37 4.22 -1.60 5.12
C ARG A 37 5.63 -1.28 4.63
N ARG A 38 6.41 -2.33 4.34
CA ARG A 38 7.70 -2.25 3.66
C ARG A 38 7.58 -3.02 2.35
N LEU A 39 7.77 -2.30 1.24
CA LEU A 39 7.54 -2.81 -0.10
C LEU A 39 8.82 -2.78 -0.91
N LEU A 40 9.06 -3.82 -1.70
CA LEU A 40 10.03 -3.82 -2.79
C LEU A 40 9.29 -3.51 -4.08
N ILE A 41 9.69 -2.45 -4.76
CA ILE A 41 8.98 -1.88 -5.91
C ILE A 41 9.98 -1.63 -7.04
N PRO A 42 9.70 -2.09 -8.29
CA PRO A 42 10.54 -1.71 -9.43
C PRO A 42 10.55 -0.19 -9.59
N GLU A 43 11.71 0.41 -9.80
CA GLU A 43 11.82 1.85 -10.00
C GLU A 43 11.12 2.34 -11.28
N GLN A 44 10.90 1.43 -12.22
CA GLN A 44 10.27 1.72 -13.51
C GLN A 44 8.72 1.77 -13.47
N ILE A 45 8.09 1.48 -12.34
CA ILE A 45 6.63 1.60 -12.26
C ILE A 45 6.17 3.05 -12.36
N THR A 46 4.99 3.24 -12.92
CA THR A 46 4.36 4.56 -13.00
C THR A 46 3.77 4.99 -11.65
N ILE A 47 3.50 6.28 -11.51
CA ILE A 47 2.79 6.83 -10.33
C ILE A 47 1.40 6.19 -10.17
N ALA A 48 0.70 5.92 -11.29
CA ALA A 48 -0.58 5.21 -11.25
C ALA A 48 -0.42 3.78 -10.75
N GLN A 49 0.59 3.05 -11.23
CA GLN A 49 0.88 1.71 -10.73
C GLN A 49 1.28 1.72 -9.25
N LEU A 50 2.05 2.73 -8.80
CA LEU A 50 2.38 2.89 -7.39
C LEU A 50 1.13 3.07 -6.52
N HIS A 51 0.14 3.84 -7.01
CA HIS A 51 -1.14 3.98 -6.33
C HIS A 51 -1.82 2.62 -6.10
N HIS A 52 -1.97 1.80 -7.13
CA HIS A 52 -2.56 0.46 -6.98
C HIS A 52 -1.75 -0.44 -6.05
N VAL A 53 -0.42 -0.35 -6.10
CA VAL A 53 0.45 -1.07 -5.14
C VAL A 53 0.15 -0.67 -3.71
N MET A 54 -0.06 0.63 -3.45
CA MET A 54 -0.39 1.12 -2.11
C MET A 54 -1.77 0.66 -1.67
N GLN A 55 -2.79 0.73 -2.54
CA GLN A 55 -4.14 0.25 -2.26
C GLN A 55 -4.12 -1.23 -1.86
N PHE A 56 -3.47 -2.07 -2.66
CA PHE A 56 -3.40 -3.52 -2.40
C PHE A 56 -2.59 -3.86 -1.15
N ALA A 57 -1.51 -3.14 -0.89
CA ALA A 57 -0.70 -3.35 0.31
C ALA A 57 -1.45 -2.93 1.59
N MET A 58 -2.29 -1.91 1.52
CA MET A 58 -3.14 -1.46 2.62
C MET A 58 -4.41 -2.32 2.74
N GLY A 59 -4.93 -2.83 1.64
CA GLY A 59 -6.12 -3.67 1.59
C GLY A 59 -7.39 -2.87 1.32
N TRP A 60 -7.26 -1.75 0.62
CA TRP A 60 -8.33 -0.88 0.17
C TRP A 60 -8.78 -1.20 -1.25
N ASN A 61 -9.94 -0.67 -1.66
CA ASN A 61 -10.63 -1.01 -2.91
C ASN A 61 -10.53 0.09 -3.99
N ASP A 62 -9.79 1.19 -3.74
CA ASP A 62 -9.63 2.30 -4.68
C ASP A 62 -10.96 3.02 -5.03
N GLU A 63 -11.77 3.30 -4.03
CA GLU A 63 -13.08 3.97 -4.23
C GLU A 63 -12.99 5.50 -4.25
N HIS A 64 -11.85 6.08 -3.84
CA HIS A 64 -11.67 7.51 -3.65
C HIS A 64 -10.51 8.10 -4.46
N LEU A 65 -10.51 9.44 -4.55
CA LEU A 65 -9.44 10.18 -5.20
C LEU A 65 -8.16 10.16 -4.37
N HIS A 66 -7.02 10.23 -5.06
CA HIS A 66 -5.72 10.22 -4.44
C HIS A 66 -4.76 11.23 -5.05
N ARG A 67 -3.65 11.50 -4.37
CA ARG A 67 -2.50 12.23 -4.90
C ARG A 67 -1.22 11.86 -4.18
N PHE A 68 -0.13 11.88 -4.93
CA PHE A 68 1.22 11.91 -4.39
C PHE A 68 1.70 13.35 -4.27
N ILE A 69 2.54 13.62 -3.27
CA ILE A 69 3.21 14.91 -3.08
C ILE A 69 4.70 14.62 -2.99
N ILE A 70 5.41 14.87 -4.11
CA ILE A 70 6.85 14.58 -4.23
C ILE A 70 7.56 15.91 -4.46
N ARG A 71 8.47 16.28 -3.57
CA ARG A 71 9.21 17.56 -3.61
C ARG A 71 8.30 18.79 -3.78
N GLY A 72 7.12 18.76 -3.15
CA GLY A 72 6.12 19.83 -3.21
C GLY A 72 5.17 19.79 -4.42
N TRP A 73 5.48 19.00 -5.46
CA TRP A 73 4.61 18.81 -6.61
C TRP A 73 3.56 17.74 -6.36
N ARG A 74 2.41 17.88 -7.00
CA ARG A 74 1.24 17.00 -6.79
C ARG A 74 0.99 16.18 -8.04
N TYR A 75 0.87 14.87 -7.87
CA TYR A 75 0.61 13.87 -8.92
C TYR A 75 -0.58 13.02 -8.51
N GLY A 76 -1.57 12.83 -9.37
CA GLY A 76 -2.76 12.05 -9.06
C GLY A 76 -3.57 11.70 -10.29
N GLY A 77 -4.51 10.77 -10.14
CA GLY A 77 -5.40 10.35 -11.21
C GLY A 77 -6.48 11.40 -11.48
N HIS A 78 -6.86 11.54 -12.77
CA HIS A 78 -8.03 12.27 -13.18
C HIS A 78 -9.27 11.38 -13.07
N ARG A 79 -10.29 11.88 -12.34
CA ARG A 79 -11.68 11.50 -12.62
C ARG A 79 -12.37 12.70 -13.26
N ASP A 80 -13.30 12.47 -14.17
CA ASP A 80 -14.06 13.53 -14.83
C ASP A 80 -14.60 14.53 -13.79
N GLY A 81 -14.19 15.79 -13.95
CA GLY A 81 -14.56 16.90 -13.05
C GLY A 81 -13.60 17.18 -11.88
N ALA A 82 -12.50 16.47 -11.74
CA ALA A 82 -11.48 16.73 -10.71
C ALA A 82 -10.41 17.73 -11.18
N PHE A 83 -9.73 18.39 -10.21
CA PHE A 83 -8.66 19.35 -10.46
C PHE A 83 -7.54 18.76 -11.31
N GLN A 84 -7.04 19.54 -12.28
CA GLN A 84 -5.89 19.17 -13.10
C GLN A 84 -4.63 19.05 -12.22
N PHE A 85 -3.99 17.90 -12.26
CA PHE A 85 -2.65 17.69 -11.72
C PHE A 85 -1.64 17.79 -12.88
N PHE A 86 -0.47 18.34 -12.61
CA PHE A 86 0.62 18.41 -13.58
C PHE A 86 1.11 16.99 -13.87
N ASP A 87 1.26 16.66 -15.15
CA ASP A 87 1.71 15.40 -15.75
C ASP A 87 0.80 14.17 -15.50
N GLY A 88 0.50 13.46 -16.58
CA GLY A 88 -0.32 12.25 -16.54
C GLY A 88 0.34 11.15 -15.67
N PRO A 89 -0.33 10.69 -14.60
CA PRO A 89 0.24 9.69 -13.69
C PRO A 89 0.54 8.36 -14.38
N ASP A 90 -0.06 8.12 -15.54
CA ASP A 90 0.09 6.89 -16.30
C ASP A 90 1.42 6.80 -17.07
N THR A 91 2.05 7.94 -17.36
CA THR A 91 3.29 8.00 -18.15
C THR A 91 4.53 8.27 -17.30
N LEU A 92 4.37 8.89 -16.12
CA LEU A 92 5.47 9.27 -15.26
C LEU A 92 5.86 8.12 -14.32
N ASN A 93 7.06 7.59 -14.48
CA ASN A 93 7.58 6.53 -13.62
C ASN A 93 8.42 7.06 -12.44
N LEU A 94 8.61 6.22 -11.41
CA LEU A 94 9.38 6.59 -10.22
C LEU A 94 10.85 6.90 -10.55
N ALA A 95 11.42 6.26 -11.56
CA ALA A 95 12.80 6.50 -11.98
C ALA A 95 13.05 7.95 -12.42
N ALA A 96 12.04 8.62 -13.00
CA ALA A 96 12.15 10.01 -13.44
C ALA A 96 12.41 10.98 -12.27
N PHE A 97 12.04 10.60 -11.04
CA PHE A 97 12.30 11.43 -9.85
C PHE A 97 13.72 11.26 -9.31
N GLY A 98 14.45 10.20 -9.68
CA GLY A 98 15.78 9.93 -9.12
C GLY A 98 15.77 9.92 -7.59
N LEU A 99 14.82 9.22 -6.97
CA LEU A 99 14.64 9.21 -5.53
C LEU A 99 15.88 8.63 -4.82
N HIS A 100 16.34 9.32 -3.78
CA HIS A 100 17.51 8.92 -2.99
C HIS A 100 17.10 8.17 -1.72
N GLU A 101 18.04 7.38 -1.18
CA GLU A 101 17.86 6.77 0.15
C GLU A 101 17.55 7.83 1.20
N HIS A 102 16.62 7.51 2.08
CA HIS A 102 16.06 8.37 3.11
C HIS A 102 15.19 9.53 2.63
N GLU A 103 15.05 9.74 1.34
CA GLU A 103 14.09 10.70 0.80
C GLU A 103 12.66 10.31 1.17
N ARG A 104 11.82 11.34 1.34
CA ARG A 104 10.43 11.16 1.74
C ARG A 104 9.50 11.89 0.80
N PHE A 105 8.34 11.30 0.58
CA PHE A 105 7.22 11.94 -0.08
C PHE A 105 5.92 11.51 0.61
N ALA A 106 4.82 12.16 0.27
CA ALA A 106 3.53 11.85 0.85
C ALA A 106 2.59 11.25 -0.18
N TYR A 107 1.70 10.39 0.30
CA TYR A 107 0.55 9.89 -0.45
C TYR A 107 -0.71 10.18 0.34
N LEU A 108 -1.63 10.90 -0.26
CA LEU A 108 -2.94 11.22 0.30
C LEU A 108 -4.01 10.46 -0.47
N TYR A 109 -4.81 9.73 0.25
CA TYR A 109 -5.95 8.99 -0.26
C TYR A 109 -7.22 9.47 0.43
N ASP A 110 -8.33 9.54 -0.31
CA ASP A 110 -9.60 10.09 0.11
C ASP A 110 -9.48 11.53 0.66
N PHE A 111 -9.84 12.51 -0.16
CA PHE A 111 -9.74 13.93 0.20
C PHE A 111 -10.77 14.36 1.28
N THR A 112 -11.74 13.51 1.58
CA THR A 112 -12.71 13.70 2.66
C THR A 112 -12.19 13.16 3.98
N SER A 113 -11.76 11.91 4.00
CA SER A 113 -11.24 11.20 5.18
C SER A 113 -9.79 11.52 5.49
N TRP A 114 -9.05 12.02 4.50
CA TRP A 114 -7.68 12.50 4.64
C TRP A 114 -6.69 11.42 5.12
N TRP A 115 -6.73 10.24 4.49
CA TRP A 115 -5.76 9.17 4.76
C TRP A 115 -4.37 9.52 4.23
N LEU A 116 -3.56 10.16 5.09
CA LEU A 116 -2.21 10.62 4.73
C LEU A 116 -1.17 9.58 5.11
N HIS A 117 -0.32 9.24 4.14
CA HIS A 117 0.78 8.30 4.32
C HIS A 117 2.12 9.00 4.14
N ASP A 118 3.06 8.71 5.03
CA ASP A 118 4.47 8.99 4.82
C ASP A 118 5.11 7.83 4.06
N VAL A 119 5.71 8.14 2.93
CA VAL A 119 6.49 7.19 2.14
C VAL A 119 7.96 7.57 2.25
N ARG A 120 8.80 6.64 2.70
CA ARG A 120 10.24 6.82 2.80
C ARG A 120 10.97 5.80 1.96
N VAL A 121 11.92 6.23 1.17
CA VAL A 121 12.91 5.36 0.51
C VAL A 121 13.88 4.87 1.58
N GLU A 122 13.82 3.60 1.94
CA GLU A 122 14.75 3.02 2.92
C GLU A 122 16.04 2.57 2.25
N ARG A 123 15.93 2.02 1.02
CA ARG A 123 17.07 1.54 0.25
C ARG A 123 16.78 1.58 -1.25
N ARG A 124 17.83 1.79 -2.04
CA ARG A 124 17.86 1.57 -3.48
C ARG A 124 18.81 0.41 -3.78
N THR A 125 18.33 -0.62 -4.45
CA THR A 125 19.09 -1.86 -4.69
C THR A 125 18.79 -2.36 -6.10
N CYS A 126 19.59 -3.32 -6.55
CA CYS A 126 19.34 -4.01 -7.79
C CYS A 126 18.67 -5.34 -7.49
N HIS A 127 17.61 -5.67 -8.20
CA HIS A 127 16.92 -6.93 -8.03
C HIS A 127 17.72 -8.06 -8.71
N GLN A 128 18.38 -8.86 -7.89
CA GLN A 128 19.08 -10.06 -8.35
C GLN A 128 18.33 -11.36 -8.01
N ARG A 129 17.14 -11.32 -7.38
CA ARG A 129 16.53 -12.54 -6.83
C ARG A 129 15.03 -12.63 -6.93
N SER A 130 14.65 -13.78 -7.44
CA SER A 130 13.52 -14.67 -7.16
C SER A 130 12.29 -14.06 -6.51
N GLY A 131 11.29 -13.86 -7.34
CA GLY A 131 9.93 -13.59 -6.99
C GLY A 131 9.40 -12.33 -7.66
N PRO A 132 8.10 -12.31 -7.90
CA PRO A 132 7.46 -11.17 -8.57
C PRO A 132 7.58 -9.90 -7.72
N LEU A 133 7.71 -8.78 -8.41
CA LEU A 133 7.57 -7.43 -7.87
C LEU A 133 6.28 -6.81 -8.43
N PRO A 134 5.61 -5.92 -7.70
CA PRO A 134 5.90 -5.45 -6.34
C PRO A 134 5.65 -6.51 -5.26
N ARG A 135 6.33 -6.36 -4.11
CA ARG A 135 6.21 -7.32 -3.00
C ARG A 135 6.29 -6.66 -1.64
N CYS A 136 5.41 -7.07 -0.71
CA CYS A 136 5.47 -6.68 0.69
C CYS A 136 6.41 -7.62 1.48
N VAL A 137 7.48 -7.07 2.07
CA VAL A 137 8.49 -7.83 2.82
C VAL A 137 8.31 -7.75 4.33
N ALA A 138 7.68 -6.68 4.83
CA ALA A 138 7.36 -6.50 6.24
C ALA A 138 6.17 -5.55 6.42
N GLY A 139 5.55 -5.57 7.58
CA GLY A 139 4.47 -4.68 7.94
C GLY A 139 3.96 -4.93 9.34
N SER A 140 3.19 -4.00 9.84
CA SER A 140 2.50 -4.10 11.13
C SER A 140 1.18 -3.32 11.08
N GLY A 141 0.25 -3.73 11.89
CA GLY A 141 -1.07 -3.14 12.01
C GLY A 141 -2.00 -3.46 10.84
N ARG A 142 -3.21 -3.87 11.13
CA ARG A 142 -4.30 -3.92 10.15
C ARG A 142 -4.63 -2.51 9.70
N CYS A 143 -4.84 -2.31 8.42
CA CYS A 143 -5.29 -1.02 7.92
C CYS A 143 -6.73 -0.77 8.38
N PRO A 144 -7.07 0.48 8.76
CA PRO A 144 -8.44 0.86 9.02
C PRO A 144 -9.36 0.52 7.83
N PRO A 145 -10.65 0.27 8.05
CA PRO A 145 -11.63 0.26 6.98
C PRO A 145 -11.54 1.54 6.17
N GLU A 146 -11.71 1.44 4.85
CA GLU A 146 -11.60 2.56 3.93
C GLU A 146 -12.55 3.70 4.31
N ASP A 147 -13.79 3.33 4.67
CA ASP A 147 -14.88 4.25 5.03
C ASP A 147 -14.91 4.67 6.49
N ALA A 148 -13.88 4.38 7.28
CA ALA A 148 -13.83 4.75 8.70
C ALA A 148 -13.79 6.27 8.97
N GLY A 149 -13.80 7.10 7.92
CA GLY A 149 -13.89 8.57 8.02
C GLY A 149 -12.61 9.25 8.49
N GLY A 150 -11.46 8.63 8.25
CA GLY A 150 -10.14 9.17 8.52
C GLY A 150 -9.55 8.81 9.89
N PRO A 151 -8.27 9.15 10.10
CA PRO A 151 -7.53 8.69 11.28
C PRO A 151 -8.18 9.08 12.60
N LYS A 152 -8.65 10.31 12.71
CA LYS A 152 -9.26 10.80 13.95
C LYS A 152 -10.55 10.06 14.30
N ARG A 153 -11.43 9.89 13.31
CA ARG A 153 -12.70 9.19 13.51
C ARG A 153 -12.47 7.70 13.83
N TYR A 154 -11.55 7.08 13.11
CA TYR A 154 -11.14 5.71 13.37
C TYR A 154 -10.58 5.53 14.78
N MET A 155 -9.68 6.41 15.25
CA MET A 155 -9.10 6.33 16.59
C MET A 155 -10.16 6.56 17.68
N ASN A 156 -11.06 7.52 17.48
CA ASN A 156 -12.19 7.72 18.41
C ASN A 156 -13.12 6.50 18.47
N ALA A 157 -13.44 5.91 17.32
CA ALA A 157 -14.25 4.69 17.28
C ALA A 157 -13.59 3.54 18.04
N LEU A 158 -12.27 3.36 17.89
CA LEU A 158 -11.52 2.35 18.64
C LEU A 158 -11.52 2.60 20.16
N GLU A 159 -11.51 3.85 20.58
CA GLU A 159 -11.56 4.22 22.00
C GLU A 159 -12.95 3.93 22.57
N VAL A 160 -14.01 4.29 21.85
CA VAL A 160 -15.40 4.04 22.27
C VAL A 160 -15.71 2.53 22.28
N HIS A 161 -15.38 1.82 21.20
CA HIS A 161 -15.66 0.39 21.06
C HIS A 161 -14.68 -0.50 21.87
N GLY A 162 -13.55 0.04 22.31
CA GLY A 162 -12.48 -0.78 22.93
C GLY A 162 -12.71 -1.21 24.35
N GLU A 163 -13.39 -0.42 25.18
CA GLU A 163 -13.54 -0.72 26.62
C GLU A 163 -14.99 -0.70 27.10
N HIS A 164 -15.77 0.31 26.74
CA HIS A 164 -17.11 0.52 27.32
C HIS A 164 -18.16 -0.41 26.69
N GLU A 165 -18.25 -0.44 25.39
CA GLU A 165 -19.24 -1.29 24.69
C GLU A 165 -18.96 -2.78 24.89
N PHE A 166 -17.69 -3.20 24.96
CA PHE A 166 -17.34 -4.60 25.21
C PHE A 166 -17.79 -5.07 26.61
N LEU A 167 -17.68 -4.20 27.61
CA LEU A 167 -18.16 -4.50 28.96
C LEU A 167 -19.69 -4.52 29.01
N GLU A 168 -20.34 -3.59 28.38
CA GLU A 168 -21.80 -3.50 28.26
C GLU A 168 -22.36 -4.71 27.51
N TRP A 169 -21.70 -5.12 26.45
CA TRP A 169 -22.03 -6.32 25.67
C TRP A 169 -21.88 -7.62 26.50
N ILE A 170 -20.81 -7.75 27.31
CA ILE A 170 -20.64 -8.87 28.24
C ILE A 170 -21.74 -8.88 29.29
N GLU A 171 -22.15 -7.72 29.81
CA GLU A 171 -23.25 -7.62 30.79
C GLU A 171 -24.58 -8.05 30.19
N THR A 172 -24.89 -7.58 28.97
CA THR A 172 -26.11 -7.93 28.23
C THR A 172 -26.17 -9.42 27.90
N LEU A 173 -25.01 -10.05 27.63
CA LEU A 173 -24.86 -11.49 27.49
C LEU A 173 -25.17 -12.25 28.84
N ARG A 174 -24.66 -11.74 29.93
CA ARG A 174 -24.92 -12.36 31.24
C ARG A 174 -26.40 -12.31 31.66
N GLU A 175 -27.10 -11.29 31.22
CA GLU A 175 -28.52 -11.09 31.47
C GLU A 175 -29.44 -11.88 30.53
N GLY A 176 -28.88 -12.56 29.51
CA GLY A 176 -29.63 -13.40 28.59
C GLY A 176 -30.59 -12.63 27.65
N GLN A 177 -30.31 -11.36 27.42
CA GLN A 177 -31.18 -10.46 26.65
C GLN A 177 -30.89 -10.47 25.14
N ILE A 178 -29.89 -11.21 24.67
CA ILE A 178 -29.49 -11.26 23.27
C ILE A 178 -29.66 -12.66 22.70
N ASP A 179 -30.24 -12.77 21.49
CA ASP A 179 -30.30 -14.04 20.76
C ASP A 179 -28.88 -14.43 20.26
N VAL A 180 -28.58 -15.72 20.33
CA VAL A 180 -27.28 -16.28 19.91
C VAL A 180 -26.98 -16.00 18.42
N GLY A 181 -28.02 -15.80 17.59
CA GLY A 181 -27.87 -15.43 16.18
C GLY A 181 -27.36 -14.00 15.98
N ASP A 182 -27.91 -13.04 16.72
CA ASP A 182 -27.53 -11.62 16.67
C ASP A 182 -26.12 -11.42 17.25
N LEU A 183 -25.78 -12.18 18.27
CA LEU A 183 -24.44 -12.21 18.87
C LEU A 183 -23.31 -12.50 17.89
N ARG A 184 -23.58 -13.37 16.91
CA ARG A 184 -22.55 -13.78 15.95
C ARG A 184 -22.25 -12.66 14.95
N VAL A 185 -23.27 -11.92 14.54
CA VAL A 185 -23.12 -10.78 13.62
C VAL A 185 -22.39 -9.63 14.31
N GLU A 186 -22.78 -9.28 15.51
CA GLU A 186 -22.12 -8.24 16.31
C GLU A 186 -20.67 -8.62 16.66
N ALA A 187 -20.40 -9.86 17.02
CA ALA A 187 -19.05 -10.34 17.31
C ALA A 187 -18.15 -10.29 16.07
N ASP A 188 -18.66 -10.61 14.89
CA ASP A 188 -17.89 -10.53 13.63
C ASP A 188 -17.57 -9.07 13.28
N GLU A 189 -18.48 -8.13 13.47
CA GLU A 189 -18.22 -6.70 13.32
C GLU A 189 -17.16 -6.21 14.33
N TRP A 190 -17.26 -6.61 15.57
CA TRP A 190 -16.29 -6.31 16.63
C TRP A 190 -14.90 -6.84 16.30
N LEU A 191 -14.80 -8.08 15.83
CA LEU A 191 -13.53 -8.69 15.45
C LEU A 191 -12.81 -7.90 14.33
N ILE A 192 -13.56 -7.26 13.43
CA ILE A 192 -13.00 -6.38 12.40
C ILE A 192 -12.26 -5.19 13.01
N TRP A 193 -12.77 -4.62 14.11
CA TRP A 193 -12.15 -3.50 14.81
C TRP A 193 -11.02 -3.91 15.75
N LEU A 194 -11.14 -5.08 16.38
CA LEU A 194 -10.19 -5.59 17.38
C LEU A 194 -9.00 -6.32 16.75
N ASP A 195 -9.17 -7.01 15.61
CA ASP A 195 -8.06 -7.71 14.95
C ASP A 195 -7.14 -6.71 14.24
N ARG A 196 -6.12 -6.29 14.96
CA ARG A 196 -5.11 -5.34 14.47
C ARG A 196 -3.93 -6.01 13.79
N ARG A 197 -4.00 -7.30 13.51
CA ARG A 197 -2.88 -8.05 12.91
C ARG A 197 -2.78 -7.78 11.41
N PHE A 198 -1.56 -7.60 10.96
CA PHE A 198 -1.25 -7.49 9.55
C PHE A 198 -1.01 -8.88 8.94
N ASP A 199 -1.75 -9.21 7.91
CA ASP A 199 -1.52 -10.41 7.11
C ASP A 199 -0.68 -10.07 5.86
N ARG A 200 0.64 -10.35 5.96
CA ARG A 200 1.57 -10.15 4.86
C ARG A 200 1.31 -11.09 3.68
N ARG A 201 0.78 -12.29 3.94
CA ARG A 201 0.48 -13.26 2.88
C ARG A 201 -0.68 -12.76 2.02
N ALA A 202 -1.77 -12.34 2.64
CA ALA A 202 -2.92 -11.76 1.95
C ALA A 202 -2.53 -10.50 1.15
N ALA A 203 -1.70 -9.61 1.71
CA ALA A 203 -1.18 -8.45 0.99
C ALA A 203 -0.40 -8.86 -0.26
N ASN A 204 0.47 -9.87 -0.17
CA ASN A 204 1.23 -10.36 -1.32
C ASN A 204 0.38 -11.10 -2.35
N GLU A 205 -0.69 -11.75 -1.96
CA GLU A 205 -1.65 -12.37 -2.89
C GLU A 205 -2.33 -11.31 -3.76
N ARG A 206 -2.75 -10.19 -3.17
CA ARG A 206 -3.29 -9.03 -3.92
C ARG A 206 -2.23 -8.40 -4.84
N LEU A 207 -1.02 -8.16 -4.34
CA LEU A 207 0.06 -7.56 -5.14
C LEU A 207 0.44 -8.39 -6.36
N ARG A 208 0.35 -9.72 -6.30
CA ARG A 208 0.61 -10.59 -7.47
C ARG A 208 -0.37 -10.40 -8.61
N THR A 209 -1.55 -9.87 -8.37
CA THR A 209 -2.53 -9.58 -9.43
C THR A 209 -2.09 -8.41 -10.31
N LEU A 210 -1.24 -7.51 -9.80
CA LEU A 210 -0.65 -6.40 -10.56
C LEU A 210 0.53 -6.82 -11.46
N ALA A 211 1.13 -7.96 -11.20
CA ALA A 211 2.28 -8.47 -11.95
C ALA A 211 1.88 -9.30 -13.19
N ARG A 212 0.60 -9.41 -13.48
CA ARG A 212 0.03 -10.10 -14.66
C ARG A 212 -0.35 -9.11 -15.74
#